data_8e4a11b6e05c2264c2c13980213ac6ee
#
_entry.id   8e4a11b6e05c2264c2c13980213ac6ee
#
_cell.length_a   1.000
_cell.length_b   1.000
_cell.length_c   1.000
_cell.angle_alpha   90.00
_cell.angle_beta   90.00
_cell.angle_gamma   90.00
#
_symmetry.space_group_name_H-M   'P 1'
#
loop_
_entity.id
_entity.type
_entity.pdbx_description
1 polymer ?
#
loop_
_entity_poly.entity_id
_entity_poly.type
_entity_poly.pdbx_seq_one_letter_code
_entity_poly.pdbx_strand_id
1 'polypeptide(L)'
;ANYYGFNVTGITISPAQVKRAKELTPYECKCNFKVMDALDLKFEEGTFDGVWSVEAGAHMNNKTKFADQMLRTLRPGGYLALADWNSRDLQKQPPSMLEKIILKQLLEQWVHPKFISINDFSSILINNKNSSGQVISSNWNSFTNPSWFDSIFEGMRRPNAILSLGPGAIIKSIREIPTILLMDWAFKKG
;
A
#
# COMPACT_ATOMS: atom_id res chain seq x y z
N ALA A 1 -4.34 8.98 -15.75
CA ALA A 1 -4.37 8.67 -17.18
C ALA A 1 -4.69 9.91 -18.02
N ASN A 2 -5.92 10.45 -17.93
CA ASN A 2 -6.34 11.56 -18.84
C ASN A 2 -5.44 12.80 -18.77
N TYR A 3 -5.10 13.27 -17.58
CA TYR A 3 -4.33 14.49 -17.40
C TYR A 3 -2.91 14.43 -18.00
N TYR A 4 -2.25 13.26 -17.89
CA TYR A 4 -0.89 13.06 -18.37
C TYR A 4 -0.81 12.22 -19.66
N GLY A 5 -1.93 11.80 -20.23
CA GLY A 5 -1.97 10.99 -21.45
C GLY A 5 -1.47 9.54 -21.30
N PHE A 6 -1.37 9.02 -20.08
CA PHE A 6 -0.89 7.67 -19.84
C PHE A 6 -1.94 6.60 -20.18
N ASN A 7 -1.48 5.48 -20.73
CA ASN A 7 -2.25 4.23 -20.78
C ASN A 7 -2.03 3.50 -19.45
N VAL A 8 -3.06 3.33 -18.64
CA VAL A 8 -2.93 2.75 -17.29
C VAL A 8 -3.59 1.40 -17.22
N THR A 9 -2.88 0.41 -16.68
CA THR A 9 -3.45 -0.88 -16.30
C THR A 9 -3.42 -1.02 -14.78
N GLY A 10 -4.59 -1.03 -14.16
CA GLY A 10 -4.74 -1.28 -12.73
C GLY A 10 -5.07 -2.74 -12.45
N ILE A 11 -4.50 -3.29 -11.39
CA ILE A 11 -4.76 -4.66 -10.95
C ILE A 11 -5.20 -4.71 -9.49
N THR A 12 -6.02 -5.68 -9.17
CA THR A 12 -6.40 -6.06 -7.81
C THR A 12 -6.89 -7.50 -7.79
N ILE A 13 -6.78 -8.18 -6.67
CA ILE A 13 -7.38 -9.52 -6.47
C ILE A 13 -8.90 -9.46 -6.29
N SER A 14 -9.50 -8.28 -6.09
CA SER A 14 -10.93 -8.10 -5.83
C SER A 14 -11.73 -7.81 -7.10
N PRO A 15 -12.62 -8.72 -7.54
CA PRO A 15 -13.51 -8.46 -8.67
C PRO A 15 -14.44 -7.25 -8.41
N ALA A 16 -14.85 -7.03 -7.17
CA ALA A 16 -15.69 -5.91 -6.79
C ALA A 16 -14.97 -4.56 -6.98
N GLN A 17 -13.67 -4.50 -6.65
CA GLN A 17 -12.86 -3.31 -6.89
C GLN A 17 -12.67 -3.05 -8.39
N VAL A 18 -12.44 -4.09 -9.20
CA VAL A 18 -12.36 -3.95 -10.67
C VAL A 18 -13.66 -3.40 -11.23
N LYS A 19 -14.81 -3.96 -10.80
CA LYS A 19 -16.13 -3.45 -11.21
C LYS A 19 -16.27 -1.97 -10.87
N ARG A 20 -15.99 -1.60 -9.61
CA ARG A 20 -16.11 -0.22 -9.15
C ARG A 20 -15.14 0.73 -9.86
N ALA A 21 -13.92 0.30 -10.13
CA ALA A 21 -12.96 1.09 -10.88
C ALA A 21 -13.46 1.40 -12.30
N LYS A 22 -14.05 0.42 -12.99
CA LYS A 22 -14.65 0.62 -14.31
C LYS A 22 -15.84 1.58 -14.28
N GLU A 23 -16.69 1.51 -13.28
CA GLU A 23 -17.84 2.42 -13.10
C GLU A 23 -17.40 3.88 -12.88
N LEU A 24 -16.29 4.08 -12.17
CA LEU A 24 -15.77 5.41 -11.85
C LEU A 24 -14.89 6.01 -12.95
N THR A 25 -14.49 5.20 -13.93
CA THR A 25 -13.58 5.65 -14.97
C THR A 25 -14.32 6.36 -16.09
N PRO A 26 -13.98 7.62 -16.40
CA PRO A 26 -14.55 8.33 -17.53
C PRO A 26 -14.30 7.55 -18.84
N TYR A 27 -15.25 7.61 -19.75
CA TYR A 27 -15.19 6.90 -21.05
C TYR A 27 -13.92 7.20 -21.84
N GLU A 28 -13.43 8.42 -21.77
CA GLU A 28 -12.24 8.90 -22.49
C GLU A 28 -10.93 8.44 -21.84
N CYS A 29 -10.98 7.81 -20.66
CA CYS A 29 -9.77 7.40 -19.95
C CYS A 29 -9.18 6.13 -20.56
N LYS A 30 -7.92 6.19 -20.95
CA LYS A 30 -7.14 5.01 -21.38
C LYS A 30 -6.75 4.14 -20.19
N CYS A 31 -7.77 3.65 -19.46
CA CYS A 31 -7.61 2.85 -18.27
C CYS A 31 -8.17 1.44 -18.47
N ASN A 32 -7.41 0.45 -18.08
CA ASN A 32 -7.84 -0.94 -18.08
C ASN A 32 -7.66 -1.53 -16.67
N PHE A 33 -8.66 -2.31 -16.20
CA PHE A 33 -8.61 -2.91 -14.87
C PHE A 33 -8.79 -4.42 -14.97
N LYS A 34 -7.91 -5.17 -14.28
CA LYS A 34 -7.88 -6.64 -14.30
C LYS A 34 -7.91 -7.20 -12.88
N VAL A 35 -8.61 -8.32 -12.72
CA VAL A 35 -8.45 -9.14 -11.51
C VAL A 35 -7.16 -9.94 -11.68
N MET A 36 -6.18 -9.67 -10.82
CA MET A 36 -4.85 -10.28 -10.91
C MET A 36 -4.14 -10.19 -9.56
N ASP A 37 -3.36 -11.23 -9.23
CA ASP A 37 -2.47 -11.23 -8.07
C ASP A 37 -1.17 -10.49 -8.40
N ALA A 38 -0.80 -9.52 -7.56
CA ALA A 38 0.46 -8.78 -7.69
C ALA A 38 1.70 -9.67 -7.46
N LEU A 39 1.53 -10.82 -6.83
CA LEU A 39 2.57 -11.82 -6.66
C LEU A 39 2.68 -12.79 -7.85
N ASP A 40 1.79 -12.69 -8.86
CA ASP A 40 1.77 -13.56 -10.02
C ASP A 40 1.24 -12.82 -11.26
N LEU A 41 2.00 -11.82 -11.70
CA LEU A 41 1.62 -10.97 -12.84
C LEU A 41 1.66 -11.72 -14.16
N LYS A 42 0.55 -11.71 -14.89
CA LYS A 42 0.41 -12.35 -16.20
C LYS A 42 0.69 -11.35 -17.34
N PHE A 43 1.69 -10.54 -17.16
CA PHE A 43 2.24 -9.66 -18.20
C PHE A 43 3.59 -10.20 -18.65
N GLU A 44 3.94 -9.94 -19.89
CA GLU A 44 5.28 -10.21 -20.41
C GLU A 44 6.33 -9.31 -19.76
N GLU A 45 7.60 -9.72 -19.86
CA GLU A 45 8.72 -8.92 -19.39
C GLU A 45 8.79 -7.59 -20.16
N GLY A 46 9.14 -6.52 -19.47
CA GLY A 46 9.32 -5.21 -20.09
C GLY A 46 8.05 -4.57 -20.68
N THR A 47 6.86 -5.00 -20.24
CA THR A 47 5.59 -4.48 -20.78
C THR A 47 5.36 -3.00 -20.48
N PHE A 48 5.83 -2.50 -19.34
CA PHE A 48 5.46 -1.16 -18.84
C PHE A 48 6.63 -0.19 -18.80
N ASP A 49 6.35 1.07 -19.14
CA ASP A 49 7.27 2.20 -18.98
C ASP A 49 7.43 2.63 -17.52
N GLY A 50 6.39 2.43 -16.74
CA GLY A 50 6.34 2.74 -15.32
C GLY A 50 5.45 1.77 -14.56
N VAL A 51 5.89 1.41 -13.37
CA VAL A 51 5.11 0.63 -12.41
C VAL A 51 5.01 1.42 -11.12
N TRP A 52 3.81 1.51 -10.56
CA TRP A 52 3.65 2.13 -9.26
C TRP A 52 2.76 1.30 -8.33
N SER A 53 3.01 1.42 -7.02
CA SER A 53 2.17 0.83 -5.99
C SER A 53 2.04 1.78 -4.81
N VAL A 54 0.81 1.98 -4.35
CA VAL A 54 0.50 2.79 -3.17
C VAL A 54 -0.26 1.91 -2.17
N GLU A 55 0.31 1.75 -0.99
CA GLU A 55 -0.26 1.00 0.15
C GLU A 55 -0.68 -0.46 -0.16
N ALA A 56 -0.14 -1.05 -1.23
CA ALA A 56 -0.43 -2.44 -1.57
C ALA A 56 0.67 -3.40 -1.08
N GLY A 57 1.91 -2.97 -1.09
CA GLY A 57 3.05 -3.79 -0.67
C GLY A 57 2.98 -4.21 0.80
N ALA A 58 2.38 -3.40 1.66
CA ALA A 58 2.17 -3.74 3.07
C ALA A 58 1.42 -5.07 3.25
N HIS A 59 0.47 -5.37 2.37
CA HIS A 59 -0.31 -6.61 2.38
C HIS A 59 0.40 -7.82 1.76
N MET A 60 1.52 -7.62 1.07
CA MET A 60 2.23 -8.70 0.41
C MET A 60 3.04 -9.53 1.42
N ASN A 61 2.73 -10.82 1.52
CA ASN A 61 3.43 -11.75 2.42
C ASN A 61 4.84 -12.10 1.91
N ASN A 62 5.09 -11.98 0.60
CA ASN A 62 6.39 -12.22 -0.04
C ASN A 62 6.88 -10.97 -0.76
N LYS A 63 7.63 -10.13 -0.04
CA LYS A 63 8.16 -8.86 -0.55
C LYS A 63 9.15 -9.06 -1.71
N THR A 64 9.93 -10.14 -1.67
CA THR A 64 10.89 -10.46 -2.74
C THR A 64 10.17 -10.80 -4.03
N LYS A 65 9.13 -11.66 -3.95
CA LYS A 65 8.33 -12.01 -5.12
C LYS A 65 7.56 -10.81 -5.66
N PHE A 66 7.05 -9.96 -4.79
CA PHE A 66 6.38 -8.72 -5.19
C PHE A 66 7.33 -7.79 -5.95
N ALA A 67 8.53 -7.55 -5.42
CA ALA A 67 9.56 -6.77 -6.10
C ALA A 67 9.95 -7.40 -7.46
N ASP A 68 10.15 -8.72 -7.50
CA ASP A 68 10.48 -9.44 -8.73
C ASP A 68 9.42 -9.25 -9.83
N GLN A 69 8.15 -9.38 -9.48
CA GLN A 69 7.06 -9.21 -10.44
C GLN A 69 6.98 -7.78 -10.99
N MET A 70 7.13 -6.77 -10.13
CA MET A 70 7.14 -5.37 -10.57
C MET A 70 8.32 -5.05 -11.48
N LEU A 71 9.53 -5.46 -11.08
CA LEU A 71 10.74 -5.20 -11.85
C LEU A 71 10.77 -5.97 -13.19
N ARG A 72 10.29 -7.21 -13.20
CA ARG A 72 10.21 -8.03 -14.41
C ARG A 72 9.32 -7.40 -15.48
N THR A 73 8.20 -6.81 -15.06
CA THR A 73 7.25 -6.21 -16.02
C THR A 73 7.64 -4.80 -16.44
N LEU A 74 8.64 -4.21 -15.81
CA LEU A 74 9.18 -2.90 -16.16
C LEU A 74 10.19 -3.05 -17.30
N ARG A 75 10.08 -2.21 -18.35
CA ARG A 75 11.07 -2.18 -19.43
C ARG A 75 12.42 -1.62 -18.96
N PRO A 76 13.52 -1.94 -19.63
CA PRO A 76 14.79 -1.27 -19.36
C PRO A 76 14.67 0.24 -19.48
N GLY A 77 15.19 0.95 -18.47
CA GLY A 77 15.06 2.42 -18.36
C GLY A 77 13.69 2.91 -17.87
N GLY A 78 12.77 2.02 -17.49
CA GLY A 78 11.50 2.37 -16.87
C GLY A 78 11.63 2.77 -15.40
N TYR A 79 10.54 3.28 -14.82
CA TYR A 79 10.51 3.81 -13.46
C TYR A 79 9.59 2.98 -12.55
N LEU A 80 10.09 2.64 -11.36
CA LEU A 80 9.31 2.04 -10.28
C LEU A 80 9.09 3.07 -9.18
N ALA A 81 7.84 3.30 -8.79
CA ALA A 81 7.49 4.16 -7.67
C ALA A 81 6.65 3.40 -6.64
N LEU A 82 7.05 3.45 -5.39
CA LEU A 82 6.39 2.79 -4.27
C LEU A 82 6.15 3.76 -3.13
N ALA A 83 4.93 3.76 -2.61
CA ALA A 83 4.60 4.39 -1.34
C ALA A 83 3.92 3.33 -0.47
N ASP A 84 4.50 3.01 0.68
CA ASP A 84 4.04 1.89 1.48
C ASP A 84 4.34 2.07 2.97
N TRP A 85 3.68 1.27 3.78
CA TRP A 85 3.91 1.20 5.21
C TRP A 85 5.15 0.37 5.49
N ASN A 86 6.11 0.99 6.15
CA ASN A 86 7.36 0.35 6.53
C ASN A 86 7.57 0.45 8.04
N SER A 87 8.27 -0.50 8.62
CA SER A 87 8.79 -0.36 9.97
C SER A 87 10.09 0.43 9.96
N ARG A 88 10.44 1.03 11.10
CA ARG A 88 11.84 1.40 11.31
C ARG A 88 12.74 0.15 11.30
N ASP A 89 14.03 0.32 11.23
CA ASP A 89 15.00 -0.78 11.34
C ASP A 89 14.98 -1.37 12.75
N LEU A 90 14.22 -2.45 12.92
CA LEU A 90 14.03 -3.12 14.22
C LEU A 90 15.28 -3.88 14.70
N GLN A 91 16.27 -4.06 13.84
CA GLN A 91 17.55 -4.65 14.24
C GLN A 91 18.43 -3.60 14.93
N LYS A 92 18.45 -2.38 14.39
CA LYS A 92 19.20 -1.26 14.98
C LYS A 92 18.49 -0.64 16.17
N GLN A 93 17.16 -0.61 16.14
CA GLN A 93 16.32 -0.05 17.20
C GLN A 93 15.24 -1.07 17.60
N PRO A 94 15.55 -2.02 18.49
CA PRO A 94 14.62 -3.03 18.92
C PRO A 94 13.35 -2.41 19.56
N PRO A 95 12.18 -2.96 19.28
CA PRO A 95 10.94 -2.42 19.83
C PRO A 95 10.85 -2.70 21.34
N SER A 96 10.38 -1.72 22.10
CA SER A 96 10.00 -1.86 23.50
C SER A 96 8.87 -2.90 23.66
N MET A 97 8.61 -3.33 24.91
CA MET A 97 7.54 -4.29 25.18
C MET A 97 6.17 -3.72 24.74
N LEU A 98 5.92 -2.45 24.99
CA LEU A 98 4.67 -1.78 24.61
C LEU A 98 4.52 -1.73 23.09
N GLU A 99 5.57 -1.35 22.36
CA GLU A 99 5.55 -1.32 20.90
C GLU A 99 5.33 -2.71 20.29
N LYS A 100 5.87 -3.77 20.90
CA LYS A 100 5.61 -5.15 20.46
C LYS A 100 4.13 -5.50 20.57
N ILE A 101 3.49 -5.11 21.68
CA ILE A 101 2.05 -5.35 21.90
C ILE A 101 1.23 -4.57 20.87
N ILE A 102 1.54 -3.29 20.67
CA ILE A 102 0.85 -2.42 19.71
C ILE A 102 1.00 -2.96 18.28
N LEU A 103 2.23 -3.28 17.88
CA LEU A 103 2.50 -3.80 16.55
C LEU A 103 1.80 -5.13 16.30
N LYS A 104 1.78 -6.01 17.31
CA LYS A 104 1.04 -7.28 17.23
C LYS A 104 -0.45 -7.03 16.99
N GLN A 105 -1.08 -6.16 17.77
CA GLN A 105 -2.51 -5.82 17.61
C GLN A 105 -2.79 -5.21 16.22
N LEU A 106 -1.93 -4.30 15.77
CA LEU A 106 -2.05 -3.69 14.46
C LEU A 106 -2.05 -4.73 13.33
N LEU A 107 -1.05 -5.60 13.33
CA LEU A 107 -0.90 -6.65 12.32
C LEU A 107 -2.08 -7.64 12.35
N GLU A 108 -2.54 -8.04 13.52
CA GLU A 108 -3.67 -8.98 13.68
C GLU A 108 -5.01 -8.38 13.25
N GLN A 109 -5.29 -7.11 13.65
CA GLN A 109 -6.57 -6.47 13.34
C GLN A 109 -6.73 -6.11 11.86
N TRP A 110 -5.64 -5.73 11.22
CA TRP A 110 -5.65 -5.31 9.83
C TRP A 110 -5.17 -6.41 8.87
N VAL A 111 -4.92 -7.61 9.42
CA VAL A 111 -4.50 -8.79 8.66
C VAL A 111 -3.26 -8.49 7.80
N HIS A 112 -2.33 -7.72 8.36
CA HIS A 112 -1.07 -7.43 7.70
C HIS A 112 0.00 -8.48 8.00
N PRO A 113 0.79 -8.88 7.02
CA PRO A 113 2.06 -9.55 7.30
C PRO A 113 3.03 -8.59 8.00
N LYS A 114 4.14 -9.10 8.50
CA LYS A 114 5.16 -8.24 9.14
C LYS A 114 5.65 -7.16 8.18
N PHE A 115 5.69 -5.93 8.68
CA PHE A 115 6.34 -4.85 7.99
C PHE A 115 7.85 -5.06 7.96
N ILE A 116 8.50 -4.61 6.89
CA ILE A 116 9.95 -4.54 6.78
C ILE A 116 10.41 -3.10 6.77
N SER A 117 11.67 -2.86 7.04
CA SER A 117 12.22 -1.49 6.96
C SER A 117 12.36 -1.04 5.51
N ILE A 118 12.40 0.27 5.30
CA ILE A 118 12.65 0.84 3.97
C ILE A 118 14.02 0.40 3.42
N ASN A 119 15.01 0.21 4.29
CA ASN A 119 16.33 -0.26 3.91
C ASN A 119 16.30 -1.73 3.45
N ASP A 120 15.56 -2.59 4.15
CA ASP A 120 15.40 -3.99 3.75
C ASP A 120 14.69 -4.09 2.40
N PHE A 121 13.62 -3.30 2.19
CA PHE A 121 12.91 -3.31 0.92
C PHE A 121 13.76 -2.74 -0.22
N SER A 122 14.52 -1.68 0.03
CA SER A 122 15.49 -1.14 -0.92
C SER A 122 16.56 -2.18 -1.30
N SER A 123 17.04 -2.94 -0.31
CA SER A 123 17.99 -4.03 -0.56
C SER A 123 17.39 -5.15 -1.41
N ILE A 124 16.13 -5.50 -1.20
CA ILE A 124 15.41 -6.47 -2.06
C ILE A 124 15.34 -5.96 -3.50
N LEU A 125 15.05 -4.68 -3.71
CA LEU A 125 14.99 -4.09 -5.05
C LEU A 125 16.36 -4.04 -5.72
N ILE A 126 17.41 -3.59 -5.02
CA ILE A 126 18.78 -3.48 -5.56
C ILE A 126 19.33 -4.85 -5.95
N ASN A 127 19.15 -5.86 -5.10
CA ASN A 127 19.69 -7.20 -5.30
C ASN A 127 18.81 -8.07 -6.21
N ASN A 128 17.73 -7.55 -6.76
CA ASN A 128 16.88 -8.30 -7.67
C ASN A 128 17.58 -8.45 -9.04
N LYS A 129 17.51 -9.65 -9.61
CA LYS A 129 18.08 -9.97 -10.95
C LYS A 129 17.58 -9.08 -12.09
N ASN A 130 16.36 -8.55 -11.94
CA ASN A 130 15.73 -7.67 -12.93
C ASN A 130 16.03 -6.18 -12.65
N SER A 131 16.81 -5.88 -11.63
CA SER A 131 17.21 -4.50 -11.28
C SER A 131 18.52 -4.14 -11.95
N SER A 132 18.52 -3.07 -12.72
CA SER A 132 19.75 -2.48 -13.31
C SER A 132 19.88 -0.99 -12.97
N GLY A 133 18.98 -0.48 -12.15
CA GLY A 133 18.83 0.92 -11.85
C GLY A 133 19.32 1.33 -10.45
N GLN A 134 19.22 2.62 -10.19
CA GLN A 134 19.45 3.21 -8.89
C GLN A 134 18.18 3.17 -8.05
N VAL A 135 18.28 2.76 -6.79
CA VAL A 135 17.19 2.86 -5.82
C VAL A 135 17.40 4.10 -4.97
N ILE A 136 16.40 4.98 -4.96
CA ILE A 136 16.31 6.14 -4.08
C ILE A 136 15.18 5.87 -3.10
N SER A 137 15.44 5.92 -1.81
CA SER A 137 14.44 5.72 -0.77
C SER A 137 14.43 6.88 0.22
N SER A 138 13.25 7.21 0.72
CA SER A 138 13.09 8.24 1.74
C SER A 138 11.97 7.88 2.71
N ASN A 139 12.06 8.42 3.92
CA ASN A 139 11.01 8.30 4.94
C ASN A 139 10.15 9.58 4.94
N TRP A 140 8.86 9.44 4.72
CA TRP A 140 7.93 10.55 4.57
C TRP A 140 6.93 10.66 5.73
N ASN A 141 7.27 10.17 6.89
CA ASN A 141 6.39 10.15 8.07
C ASN A 141 5.77 11.50 8.39
N SER A 142 6.56 12.59 8.26
CA SER A 142 6.09 13.95 8.55
C SER A 142 5.03 14.47 7.58
N PHE A 143 4.92 13.89 6.39
CA PHE A 143 3.96 14.32 5.36
C PHE A 143 2.76 13.38 5.24
N THR A 144 2.97 12.07 5.38
CA THR A 144 1.94 11.07 5.11
C THR A 144 1.08 10.78 6.34
N ASN A 145 1.65 10.78 7.55
CA ASN A 145 0.92 10.44 8.75
C ASN A 145 -0.24 11.40 9.06
N PRO A 146 -0.09 12.74 9.01
CA PRO A 146 -1.20 13.65 9.21
C PRO A 146 -2.33 13.45 8.19
N SER A 147 -2.00 13.30 6.92
CA SER A 147 -2.98 13.12 5.85
C SER A 147 -3.76 11.82 5.99
N TRP A 148 -3.10 10.74 6.40
CA TRP A 148 -3.74 9.45 6.64
C TRP A 148 -4.73 9.52 7.80
N PHE A 149 -4.31 10.14 8.90
CA PHE A 149 -5.14 10.33 10.07
C PHE A 149 -6.38 11.18 9.74
N ASP A 150 -6.18 12.32 9.07
CA ASP A 150 -7.26 13.19 8.65
C ASP A 150 -8.25 12.47 7.72
N SER A 151 -7.80 11.64 6.80
CA SER A 151 -8.68 10.90 5.88
C SER A 151 -9.57 9.89 6.60
N ILE A 152 -9.06 9.21 7.64
CA ILE A 152 -9.85 8.30 8.48
C ILE A 152 -10.90 9.08 9.27
N PHE A 153 -10.51 10.16 9.95
CA PHE A 153 -11.43 10.96 10.73
C PHE A 153 -12.46 11.69 9.87
N GLU A 154 -12.08 12.15 8.67
CA GLU A 154 -13.02 12.74 7.73
C GLU A 154 -14.09 11.72 7.30
N GLY A 155 -13.70 10.48 7.03
CA GLY A 155 -14.63 9.39 6.76
C GLY A 155 -15.61 9.16 7.92
N MET A 156 -15.12 9.21 9.16
CA MET A 156 -15.93 9.05 10.37
C MET A 156 -16.84 10.26 10.68
N ARG A 157 -16.48 11.46 10.24
CA ARG A 157 -17.27 12.70 10.42
C ARG A 157 -18.43 12.84 9.44
N ARG A 158 -18.51 12.00 8.41
CA ARG A 158 -19.62 12.03 7.42
C ARG A 158 -20.79 11.21 7.95
N PRO A 159 -21.86 11.81 8.52
CA PRO A 159 -22.98 11.07 9.11
C PRO A 159 -23.63 10.10 8.13
N ASN A 160 -23.74 10.54 6.85
CA ASN A 160 -24.36 9.72 5.79
C ASN A 160 -23.49 8.49 5.42
N ALA A 161 -22.17 8.57 5.55
CA ALA A 161 -21.29 7.42 5.30
C ALA A 161 -21.45 6.37 6.40
N ILE A 162 -21.54 6.79 7.67
CA ILE A 162 -21.74 5.89 8.81
C ILE A 162 -23.13 5.23 8.74
N LEU A 163 -24.18 6.02 8.44
CA LEU A 163 -25.54 5.52 8.36
C LEU A 163 -25.75 4.56 7.18
N SER A 164 -25.07 4.77 6.06
CA SER A 164 -25.13 3.88 4.89
C SER A 164 -24.49 2.52 5.10
N LEU A 165 -23.60 2.39 6.10
CA LEU A 165 -22.90 1.15 6.40
C LEU A 165 -23.71 0.15 7.25
N GLY A 166 -24.83 0.59 7.83
CA GLY A 166 -25.69 -0.22 8.69
C GLY A 166 -25.13 -0.48 10.11
N PRO A 167 -25.96 -1.05 11.00
CA PRO A 167 -25.62 -1.18 12.44
C PRO A 167 -24.36 -2.01 12.71
N GLY A 168 -24.11 -3.05 11.94
CA GLY A 168 -22.93 -3.91 12.11
C GLY A 168 -21.61 -3.20 11.82
N ALA A 169 -21.60 -2.28 10.86
CA ALA A 169 -20.44 -1.49 10.54
C ALA A 169 -20.16 -0.41 11.57
N ILE A 170 -21.20 0.17 12.17
CA ILE A 170 -21.07 1.13 13.29
C ILE A 170 -20.39 0.45 14.48
N ILE A 171 -20.82 -0.74 14.86
CA ILE A 171 -20.23 -1.52 15.95
C ILE A 171 -18.76 -1.85 15.64
N LYS A 172 -18.47 -2.25 14.41
CA LYS A 172 -17.10 -2.51 13.96
C LYS A 172 -16.23 -1.26 14.05
N SER A 173 -16.71 -0.13 13.56
CA SER A 173 -16.00 1.15 13.61
C SER A 173 -15.70 1.59 15.04
N ILE A 174 -16.65 1.43 15.97
CA ILE A 174 -16.44 1.73 17.40
C ILE A 174 -15.33 0.85 17.99
N ARG A 175 -15.29 -0.43 17.63
CA ARG A 175 -14.22 -1.35 18.08
C ARG A 175 -12.85 -0.99 17.55
N GLU A 176 -12.77 -0.31 16.43
CA GLU A 176 -11.49 0.11 15.81
C GLU A 176 -10.95 1.43 16.37
N ILE A 177 -11.80 2.25 17.04
CA ILE A 177 -11.37 3.54 17.63
C ILE A 177 -10.13 3.41 18.53
N PRO A 178 -10.06 2.46 19.48
CA PRO A 178 -8.87 2.31 20.31
C PRO A 178 -7.60 2.03 19.51
N THR A 179 -7.71 1.23 18.45
CA THR A 179 -6.58 0.92 17.56
C THR A 179 -6.14 2.15 16.78
N ILE A 180 -7.08 2.94 16.27
CA ILE A 180 -6.79 4.18 15.54
C ILE A 180 -6.09 5.19 16.47
N LEU A 181 -6.56 5.36 17.70
CA LEU A 181 -5.93 6.23 18.69
C LEU A 181 -4.53 5.73 19.09
N LEU A 182 -4.37 4.42 19.18
CA LEU A 182 -3.09 3.79 19.47
C LEU A 182 -2.09 3.98 18.32
N MET A 183 -2.56 3.91 17.09
CA MET A 183 -1.76 4.20 15.89
C MET A 183 -1.34 5.66 15.84
N ASP A 184 -2.24 6.61 16.11
CA ASP A 184 -1.91 8.04 16.20
C ASP A 184 -0.81 8.28 17.23
N TRP A 185 -0.94 7.68 18.41
CA TRP A 185 0.09 7.74 19.42
C TRP A 185 1.42 7.14 18.95
N ALA A 186 1.40 5.98 18.29
CA ALA A 186 2.60 5.32 17.76
C ALA A 186 3.29 6.17 16.68
N PHE A 187 2.53 6.77 15.77
CA PHE A 187 3.04 7.66 14.74
C PHE A 187 3.65 8.96 15.28
N LYS A 188 3.09 9.50 16.37
CA LYS A 188 3.65 10.70 17.03
C LYS A 188 4.94 10.42 17.81
N LYS A 189 5.18 9.18 18.19
CA LYS A 189 6.38 8.74 18.90
C LYS A 189 7.52 8.32 17.97
N GLY A 190 7.28 8.18 16.67
CA GLY A 190 8.25 7.95 15.59
C GLY A 190 8.74 6.63 15.39
#